data_8cba4539a8de7ce621654c7348634c8d
#
_entry.id   8cba4539a8de7ce621654c7348634c8d
#
_cell.length_a   1.000
_cell.length_b   1.000
_cell.length_c   1.000
_cell.angle_alpha   90.00
_cell.angle_beta   90.00
_cell.angle_gamma   90.00
#
_symmetry.space_group_name_H-M   'P 1'
#
loop_
_entity.id
_entity.type
_entity.pdbx_description
1 polymer ?
#
loop_
_entity_poly.entity_id
_entity_poly.type
_entity_poly.pdbx_seq_one_letter_code
_entity_poly.pdbx_strand_id
1 'polypeptide(L)'
;IDAAIKELNYIPNANARSLKSKQTYTIGLVIPDIVMYSSICYYIESQLYENGYNVIICNTNFDHIRENKSLNSLLERRVDGLILATSGQNEQLIKRFEKSGIPVVLFDRMQPTLKGNYILEKHEQCIVTMTEYLIENNHKNIAYIKGPKSSYVSEFRFGKFKEILKKNSID
;
A
#
# COMPACT_ATOMS: atom_id res chain seq x y z
N ILE A 1 22.48 37.66 -3.09
CA ILE A 1 21.53 36.85 -2.29
C ILE A 1 22.21 35.54 -1.91
N ASP A 2 22.79 34.75 -2.85
CA ASP A 2 23.42 33.44 -2.57
C ASP A 2 24.65 33.57 -1.65
N ALA A 3 25.44 34.64 -1.76
CA ALA A 3 26.54 34.91 -0.86
C ALA A 3 26.07 35.14 0.59
N ALA A 4 25.01 35.92 0.80
CA ALA A 4 24.43 36.18 2.09
C ALA A 4 23.80 34.91 2.72
N ILE A 5 23.19 34.05 1.90
CA ILE A 5 22.66 32.75 2.35
C ILE A 5 23.79 31.87 2.92
N LYS A 6 24.94 31.82 2.24
CA LYS A 6 26.12 31.07 2.69
C LYS A 6 26.74 31.68 3.96
N GLU A 7 26.89 32.99 3.97
CA GLU A 7 27.49 33.72 5.11
C GLU A 7 26.66 33.59 6.39
N LEU A 8 25.34 33.64 6.25
CA LEU A 8 24.40 33.54 7.39
C LEU A 8 24.03 32.09 7.74
N ASN A 9 24.55 31.09 7.05
CA ASN A 9 24.13 29.69 7.19
C ASN A 9 22.59 29.53 7.17
N TYR A 10 21.94 30.36 6.34
CA TYR A 10 20.47 30.36 6.29
C TYR A 10 19.94 29.08 5.66
N ILE A 11 19.19 28.30 6.42
CA ILE A 11 18.48 27.12 5.95
C ILE A 11 17.04 27.53 5.63
N PRO A 12 16.62 27.51 4.35
CA PRO A 12 15.26 27.85 3.99
C PRO A 12 14.25 26.93 4.66
N ASN A 13 13.23 27.50 5.29
CA ASN A 13 12.17 26.73 5.93
C ASN A 13 11.32 26.02 4.86
N ALA A 14 11.32 24.70 4.87
CA ALA A 14 10.59 23.86 3.92
C ALA A 14 9.07 24.13 3.97
N ASN A 15 8.52 24.36 5.18
CA ASN A 15 7.10 24.66 5.34
C ASN A 15 6.73 26.04 4.74
N ALA A 16 7.62 27.04 4.87
CA ALA A 16 7.40 28.34 4.24
C ALA A 16 7.46 28.26 2.71
N ARG A 17 8.34 27.42 2.16
CA ARG A 17 8.40 27.16 0.71
C ARG A 17 7.16 26.45 0.23
N SER A 18 6.66 25.45 0.93
CA SER A 18 5.48 24.67 0.54
C SER A 18 4.21 25.52 0.50
N LEU A 19 4.10 26.57 1.31
CA LEU A 19 3.00 27.55 1.22
C LEU A 19 2.97 28.28 -0.12
N LYS A 20 4.13 28.56 -0.71
CA LYS A 20 4.26 29.27 -1.99
C LYS A 20 4.11 28.31 -3.18
N SER A 21 4.77 27.15 -3.12
CA SER A 21 4.79 26.16 -4.22
C SER A 21 3.54 25.28 -4.24
N LYS A 22 2.82 25.17 -3.13
CA LYS A 22 1.76 24.18 -2.86
C LYS A 22 2.23 22.72 -2.95
N GLN A 23 3.54 22.50 -2.83
CA GLN A 23 4.19 21.19 -2.85
C GLN A 23 5.08 21.03 -1.63
N THR A 24 5.06 19.85 -1.04
CA THR A 24 5.89 19.50 0.12
C THR A 24 7.08 18.62 -0.28
N TYR A 25 7.10 18.14 -1.53
CA TYR A 25 8.06 17.14 -2.02
C TYR A 25 8.15 15.94 -1.10
N THR A 26 6.99 15.50 -0.62
CA THR A 26 6.89 14.40 0.34
C THR A 26 5.79 13.43 -0.07
N ILE A 27 6.12 12.15 -0.13
CA ILE A 27 5.18 11.05 -0.39
C ILE A 27 4.97 10.25 0.89
N GLY A 28 3.72 9.96 1.20
CA GLY A 28 3.37 9.01 2.27
C GLY A 28 3.42 7.58 1.75
N LEU A 29 4.15 6.70 2.43
CA LEU A 29 4.18 5.26 2.17
C LEU A 29 3.62 4.53 3.39
N VAL A 30 2.44 3.94 3.28
CA VAL A 30 1.77 3.23 4.37
C VAL A 30 1.78 1.74 4.07
N ILE A 31 2.40 0.97 4.96
CA ILE A 31 2.62 -0.48 4.81
C ILE A 31 2.20 -1.23 6.07
N PRO A 32 1.75 -2.49 5.94
CA PRO A 32 1.35 -3.28 7.11
C PRO A 32 2.52 -3.81 7.93
N ASP A 33 3.67 -4.10 7.30
CA ASP A 33 4.85 -4.65 7.99
C ASP A 33 6.12 -4.25 7.27
N ILE A 34 7.00 -3.52 7.97
CA ILE A 34 8.23 -2.98 7.37
C ILE A 34 9.23 -4.08 7.00
N VAL A 35 9.24 -5.20 7.71
CA VAL A 35 10.15 -6.32 7.42
C VAL A 35 9.71 -7.02 6.14
N MET A 36 8.42 -7.34 6.02
CA MET A 36 7.86 -7.98 4.83
C MET A 36 8.01 -7.10 3.57
N TYR A 37 7.87 -5.79 3.72
CA TYR A 37 7.89 -4.84 2.61
C TYR A 37 9.23 -4.12 2.45
N SER A 38 10.29 -4.57 3.12
CA SER A 38 11.61 -3.88 3.14
C SER A 38 12.17 -3.61 1.73
N SER A 39 12.15 -4.61 0.85
CA SER A 39 12.62 -4.44 -0.53
C SER A 39 11.77 -3.44 -1.31
N ILE A 40 10.46 -3.49 -1.16
CA ILE A 40 9.53 -2.55 -1.82
C ILE A 40 9.78 -1.13 -1.30
N CYS A 41 9.94 -0.96 0.02
CA CYS A 41 10.26 0.34 0.61
C CYS A 41 11.57 0.90 0.07
N TYR A 42 12.60 0.07 -0.02
CA TYR A 42 13.90 0.47 -0.56
C TYR A 42 13.78 0.99 -2.00
N TYR A 43 13.13 0.24 -2.89
CA TYR A 43 13.00 0.65 -4.29
C TYR A 43 12.10 1.89 -4.46
N ILE A 44 11.01 2.00 -3.71
CA ILE A 44 10.14 3.18 -3.74
C ILE A 44 10.91 4.41 -3.27
N GLU A 45 11.61 4.30 -2.15
CA GLU A 45 12.39 5.41 -1.58
C GLU A 45 13.47 5.86 -2.55
N SER A 46 14.28 4.93 -3.09
CA SER A 46 15.34 5.24 -4.04
C SER A 46 14.81 5.98 -5.28
N GLN A 47 13.72 5.50 -5.86
CA GLN A 47 13.12 6.14 -7.04
C GLN A 47 12.55 7.53 -6.72
N LEU A 48 11.94 7.70 -5.56
CA LEU A 48 11.42 9.00 -5.13
C LEU A 48 12.54 9.98 -4.81
N TYR A 49 13.61 9.51 -4.17
CA TYR A 49 14.80 10.32 -3.88
C TYR A 49 15.45 10.87 -5.17
N GLU A 50 15.64 10.03 -6.19
CA GLU A 50 16.17 10.43 -7.49
C GLU A 50 15.29 11.51 -8.16
N ASN A 51 14.00 11.55 -7.85
CA ASN A 51 13.05 12.54 -8.36
C ASN A 51 12.83 13.73 -7.40
N GLY A 52 13.64 13.87 -6.35
CA GLY A 52 13.61 15.00 -5.42
C GLY A 52 12.51 14.93 -4.36
N TYR A 53 11.93 13.75 -4.12
CA TYR A 53 10.92 13.52 -3.07
C TYR A 53 11.51 12.86 -1.84
N ASN A 54 11.00 13.24 -0.68
CA ASN A 54 11.21 12.51 0.57
C ASN A 54 10.07 11.52 0.80
N VAL A 55 10.31 10.45 1.55
CA VAL A 55 9.30 9.46 1.90
C VAL A 55 9.05 9.44 3.40
N ILE A 56 7.78 9.48 3.80
CA ILE A 56 7.37 9.20 5.18
C ILE A 56 6.80 7.78 5.20
N ILE A 57 7.53 6.84 5.79
CA ILE A 57 7.10 5.45 5.93
C ILE A 57 6.31 5.29 7.22
N CYS A 58 5.09 4.77 7.10
CA CYS A 58 4.19 4.45 8.22
C CYS A 58 3.97 2.94 8.27
N ASN A 59 4.50 2.28 9.30
CA ASN A 59 4.26 0.87 9.57
C ASN A 59 3.01 0.69 10.43
N THR A 60 1.97 0.06 9.90
CA THR A 60 0.67 -0.07 10.58
C THR A 60 0.52 -1.35 11.40
N ASN A 61 1.41 -2.32 11.22
CA ASN A 61 1.37 -3.60 11.93
C ASN A 61 0.05 -4.37 11.72
N PHE A 62 -0.53 -4.30 10.52
CA PHE A 62 -1.85 -4.84 10.16
C PHE A 62 -3.02 -4.26 10.99
N ASP A 63 -2.80 -3.17 11.73
CA ASP A 63 -3.77 -2.55 12.61
C ASP A 63 -4.44 -1.36 11.90
N HIS A 64 -5.76 -1.44 11.71
CA HIS A 64 -6.56 -0.41 11.05
C HIS A 64 -6.62 0.91 11.86
N ILE A 65 -6.47 0.87 13.19
CA ILE A 65 -6.42 2.07 14.03
C ILE A 65 -5.10 2.80 13.81
N ARG A 66 -3.99 2.06 13.73
CA ARG A 66 -2.68 2.62 13.39
C ARG A 66 -2.68 3.19 11.98
N GLU A 67 -3.27 2.47 11.02
CA GLU A 67 -3.44 2.98 9.65
C GLU A 67 -4.23 4.29 9.64
N ASN A 68 -5.34 4.36 10.37
CA ASN A 68 -6.15 5.58 10.48
C ASN A 68 -5.33 6.76 11.01
N LYS A 69 -4.59 6.57 12.11
CA LYS A 69 -3.72 7.61 12.69
C LYS A 69 -2.64 8.06 11.71
N SER A 70 -2.01 7.12 11.01
CA SER A 70 -0.99 7.40 10.01
C SER A 70 -1.54 8.21 8.84
N LEU A 71 -2.68 7.82 8.31
CA LEU A 71 -3.36 8.53 7.22
C LEU A 71 -3.75 9.95 7.62
N ASN A 72 -4.32 10.17 8.82
CA ASN A 72 -4.63 11.52 9.30
C ASN A 72 -3.36 12.38 9.42
N SER A 73 -2.28 11.85 9.99
CA SER A 73 -1.00 12.57 10.10
C SER A 73 -0.44 12.96 8.72
N LEU A 74 -0.54 12.09 7.71
CA LEU A 74 -0.09 12.39 6.36
C LEU A 74 -0.97 13.46 5.68
N LEU A 75 -2.28 13.45 5.90
CA LEU A 75 -3.19 14.53 5.45
C LEU A 75 -2.85 15.87 6.08
N GLU A 76 -2.60 15.91 7.38
CA GLU A 76 -2.20 17.14 8.12
C GLU A 76 -0.87 17.69 7.58
N ARG A 77 0.06 16.81 7.20
CA ARG A 77 1.36 17.16 6.62
C ARG A 77 1.26 17.57 5.15
N ARG A 78 0.08 17.41 4.54
CA ARG A 78 -0.16 17.75 3.12
C ARG A 78 0.83 17.07 2.18
N VAL A 79 1.03 15.77 2.33
CA VAL A 79 1.87 15.00 1.41
C VAL A 79 1.38 15.14 -0.03
N ASP A 80 2.29 15.12 -1.00
CA ASP A 80 1.97 15.33 -2.41
C ASP A 80 1.40 14.06 -3.07
N GLY A 81 1.52 12.92 -2.41
CA GLY A 81 0.96 11.65 -2.86
C GLY A 81 0.96 10.60 -1.75
N LEU A 82 0.16 9.56 -1.94
CA LEU A 82 0.03 8.43 -1.02
C LEU A 82 0.20 7.10 -1.76
N ILE A 83 1.10 6.27 -1.27
CA ILE A 83 1.27 4.87 -1.68
C ILE A 83 0.85 4.01 -0.47
N LEU A 84 -0.09 3.08 -0.67
CA LEU A 84 -0.77 2.43 0.45
C LEU A 84 -1.06 0.94 0.20
N ALA A 85 -0.59 0.08 1.11
CA ALA A 85 -1.10 -1.29 1.28
C ALA A 85 -2.14 -1.30 2.42
N THR A 86 -3.41 -1.07 2.09
CA THR A 86 -4.47 -0.83 3.08
C THR A 86 -4.88 -2.06 3.88
N SER A 87 -5.33 -1.83 5.12
CA SER A 87 -6.04 -2.83 5.95
C SER A 87 -7.46 -3.13 5.43
N GLY A 88 -8.00 -2.25 4.59
CA GLY A 88 -9.35 -2.37 4.03
C GLY A 88 -10.47 -1.73 4.87
N GLN A 89 -10.15 -1.09 6.00
CA GLN A 89 -11.16 -0.53 6.92
C GLN A 89 -11.22 1.01 6.94
N ASN A 90 -10.28 1.68 6.27
CA ASN A 90 -10.17 3.16 6.28
C ASN A 90 -10.59 3.81 4.95
N GLU A 91 -11.53 3.23 4.24
CA GLU A 91 -11.96 3.66 2.90
C GLU A 91 -12.35 5.16 2.83
N GLN A 92 -13.15 5.64 3.79
CA GLN A 92 -13.57 7.04 3.78
C GLN A 92 -12.40 8.00 3.94
N LEU A 93 -11.40 7.63 4.73
CA LEU A 93 -10.21 8.45 4.92
C LEU A 93 -9.33 8.44 3.66
N ILE A 94 -9.22 7.32 2.98
CA ILE A 94 -8.52 7.21 1.69
C ILE A 94 -9.20 8.12 0.65
N LYS A 95 -10.54 8.09 0.56
CA LYS A 95 -11.31 9.00 -0.31
C LYS A 95 -11.11 10.48 0.02
N ARG A 96 -10.74 10.84 1.26
CA ARG A 96 -10.40 12.24 1.60
C ARG A 96 -9.11 12.69 0.94
N PHE A 97 -8.10 11.83 0.76
CA PHE A 97 -6.90 12.18 -0.02
C PHE A 97 -7.28 12.55 -1.45
N GLU A 98 -8.07 11.72 -2.12
CA GLU A 98 -8.52 11.98 -3.49
C GLU A 98 -9.31 13.29 -3.60
N LYS A 99 -10.26 13.53 -2.67
CA LYS A 99 -11.03 14.77 -2.61
C LYS A 99 -10.16 16.01 -2.35
N SER A 100 -9.02 15.83 -1.67
CA SER A 100 -8.05 16.90 -1.42
C SER A 100 -7.07 17.09 -2.59
N GLY A 101 -7.25 16.36 -3.70
CA GLY A 101 -6.38 16.42 -4.87
C GLY A 101 -5.04 15.68 -4.67
N ILE A 102 -4.92 14.85 -3.64
CA ILE A 102 -3.71 14.07 -3.38
C ILE A 102 -3.86 12.72 -4.09
N PRO A 103 -3.01 12.40 -5.09
CA PRO A 103 -3.07 11.12 -5.79
C PRO A 103 -2.79 9.96 -4.84
N VAL A 104 -3.55 8.87 -5.01
CA VAL A 104 -3.41 7.65 -4.22
C VAL A 104 -3.10 6.48 -5.15
N VAL A 105 -2.09 5.70 -4.79
CA VAL A 105 -1.76 4.42 -5.41
C VAL A 105 -1.91 3.33 -4.36
N LEU A 106 -2.78 2.38 -4.63
CA LEU A 106 -2.98 1.19 -3.80
C LEU A 106 -2.15 0.04 -4.36
N PHE A 107 -1.46 -0.69 -3.50
CA PHE A 107 -0.68 -1.84 -3.95
C PHE A 107 -0.85 -3.06 -3.04
N ASP A 108 -0.56 -4.25 -3.58
CA ASP A 108 -0.65 -5.56 -2.93
C ASP A 108 -2.08 -5.93 -2.50
N ARG A 109 -2.84 -5.02 -1.91
CA ARG A 109 -4.15 -5.29 -1.32
C ARG A 109 -5.26 -4.59 -2.08
N MET A 110 -6.10 -5.38 -2.72
CA MET A 110 -7.29 -4.88 -3.40
C MET A 110 -8.37 -4.48 -2.38
N GLN A 111 -8.97 -3.31 -2.63
CA GLN A 111 -10.17 -2.87 -1.93
C GLN A 111 -11.25 -2.57 -2.98
N PRO A 112 -12.21 -3.47 -3.19
CA PRO A 112 -13.18 -3.36 -4.31
C PRO A 112 -14.03 -2.10 -4.32
N THR A 113 -14.21 -1.49 -3.15
CA THR A 113 -15.01 -0.28 -2.96
C THR A 113 -14.26 1.02 -3.28
N LEU A 114 -12.94 0.95 -3.42
CA LEU A 114 -12.09 2.06 -3.84
C LEU A 114 -11.86 1.99 -5.36
N LYS A 115 -12.11 3.09 -6.03
CA LYS A 115 -11.73 3.29 -7.43
C LYS A 115 -10.41 4.05 -7.43
N GLY A 116 -9.40 3.57 -8.15
CA GLY A 116 -8.12 4.26 -8.14
C GLY A 116 -7.04 3.50 -8.90
N ASN A 117 -5.81 3.93 -8.72
CA ASN A 117 -4.65 3.29 -9.32
C ASN A 117 -4.22 2.12 -8.43
N TYR A 118 -4.17 0.92 -9.02
CA TYR A 118 -3.78 -0.30 -8.33
C TYR A 118 -2.55 -0.93 -8.95
N ILE A 119 -1.66 -1.41 -8.11
CA ILE A 119 -0.56 -2.32 -8.47
C ILE A 119 -0.79 -3.62 -7.70
N LEU A 120 -1.28 -4.64 -8.39
CA LEU A 120 -1.69 -5.90 -7.77
C LEU A 120 -0.90 -7.07 -8.34
N GLU A 121 -0.61 -8.05 -7.51
CA GLU A 121 -0.17 -9.36 -7.96
C GLU A 121 -1.32 -10.14 -8.62
N LYS A 122 -0.98 -11.07 -9.48
CA LYS A 122 -1.94 -12.00 -10.12
C LYS A 122 -2.36 -13.11 -9.15
N HIS A 123 -2.95 -12.75 -8.03
CA HIS A 123 -3.33 -13.68 -6.95
C HIS A 123 -4.20 -14.85 -7.45
N GLU A 124 -5.13 -14.58 -8.35
CA GLU A 124 -5.99 -15.61 -8.93
C GLU A 124 -5.17 -16.67 -9.66
N GLN A 125 -4.30 -16.24 -10.57
CA GLN A 125 -3.46 -17.15 -11.34
C GLN A 125 -2.57 -18.01 -10.43
N CYS A 126 -1.99 -17.43 -9.39
CA CYS A 126 -1.15 -18.16 -8.44
C CYS A 126 -1.95 -19.28 -7.74
N ILE A 127 -3.16 -18.98 -7.21
CA ILE A 127 -3.98 -19.98 -6.53
C ILE A 127 -4.45 -21.06 -7.49
N VAL A 128 -4.85 -20.70 -8.72
CA VAL A 128 -5.23 -21.66 -9.74
C VAL A 128 -4.07 -22.62 -10.00
N THR A 129 -2.92 -22.11 -10.40
CA THR A 129 -1.75 -22.92 -10.73
C THR A 129 -1.31 -23.83 -9.59
N MET A 130 -1.24 -23.30 -8.35
CA MET A 130 -0.84 -24.11 -7.18
C MET A 130 -1.84 -25.21 -6.87
N THR A 131 -3.14 -24.94 -6.97
CA THR A 131 -4.18 -25.92 -6.66
C THR A 131 -4.26 -27.00 -7.73
N GLU A 132 -4.24 -26.60 -8.99
CA GLU A 132 -4.24 -27.54 -10.12
C GLU A 132 -3.00 -28.44 -10.12
N TYR A 133 -1.83 -27.90 -9.79
CA TYR A 133 -0.60 -28.69 -9.64
C TYR A 133 -0.75 -29.81 -8.59
N LEU A 134 -1.37 -29.54 -7.44
CA LEU A 134 -1.62 -30.57 -6.43
C LEU A 134 -2.59 -31.64 -6.93
N ILE A 135 -3.64 -31.23 -7.63
CA ILE A 135 -4.65 -32.14 -8.19
C ILE A 135 -4.05 -33.03 -9.27
N GLU A 136 -3.27 -32.47 -10.19
CA GLU A 136 -2.57 -33.19 -11.25
C GLU A 136 -1.59 -34.25 -10.71
N ASN A 137 -1.02 -33.98 -9.53
CA ASN A 137 -0.19 -34.93 -8.80
C ASN A 137 -1.01 -35.91 -7.90
N ASN A 138 -2.31 -36.04 -8.15
CA ASN A 138 -3.23 -36.97 -7.49
C ASN A 138 -3.43 -36.74 -5.97
N HIS A 139 -3.15 -35.51 -5.46
CA HIS A 139 -3.47 -35.15 -4.09
C HIS A 139 -4.99 -34.92 -3.94
N LYS A 140 -5.66 -35.74 -3.13
CA LYS A 140 -7.10 -35.62 -2.84
C LYS A 140 -7.39 -34.98 -1.48
N ASN A 141 -6.45 -35.08 -0.54
CA ASN A 141 -6.56 -34.50 0.79
C ASN A 141 -5.66 -33.27 0.86
N ILE A 142 -6.25 -32.10 0.62
CA ILE A 142 -5.51 -30.83 0.52
C ILE A 142 -5.94 -29.90 1.65
N ALA A 143 -5.01 -29.54 2.52
CA ALA A 143 -5.25 -28.58 3.59
C ALA A 143 -4.90 -27.15 3.11
N TYR A 144 -5.72 -26.19 3.50
CA TYR A 144 -5.51 -24.77 3.21
C TYR A 144 -5.38 -23.96 4.50
N ILE A 145 -4.23 -23.32 4.71
CA ILE A 145 -4.01 -22.39 5.82
C ILE A 145 -4.48 -21.01 5.39
N LYS A 146 -5.65 -20.63 5.88
CA LYS A 146 -6.30 -19.38 5.53
C LYS A 146 -5.82 -18.23 6.42
N GLY A 147 -5.68 -17.03 5.83
CA GLY A 147 -5.46 -15.80 6.58
C GLY A 147 -6.75 -15.26 7.26
N PRO A 148 -6.66 -14.09 7.91
CA PRO A 148 -7.78 -13.50 8.65
C PRO A 148 -9.02 -13.28 7.79
N LYS A 149 -10.21 -13.47 8.37
CA LYS A 149 -11.50 -13.18 7.70
C LYS A 149 -11.66 -11.71 7.32
N SER A 150 -11.01 -10.80 8.03
CA SER A 150 -11.02 -9.37 7.72
C SER A 150 -10.22 -8.99 6.47
N SER A 151 -9.39 -9.89 5.95
CA SER A 151 -8.59 -9.65 4.75
C SER A 151 -9.36 -10.07 3.49
N TYR A 152 -9.74 -9.10 2.65
CA TYR A 152 -10.36 -9.38 1.36
C TYR A 152 -9.54 -10.36 0.50
N VAL A 153 -8.22 -10.15 0.42
CA VAL A 153 -7.32 -11.03 -0.36
C VAL A 153 -7.34 -12.46 0.17
N SER A 154 -7.39 -12.65 1.49
CA SER A 154 -7.49 -13.98 2.11
C SER A 154 -8.80 -14.68 1.74
N GLU A 155 -9.93 -13.97 1.81
CA GLU A 155 -11.24 -14.51 1.43
C GLU A 155 -11.28 -14.83 -0.07
N PHE A 156 -10.76 -13.94 -0.91
CA PHE A 156 -10.70 -14.14 -2.36
C PHE A 156 -9.88 -15.38 -2.73
N ARG A 157 -8.66 -15.50 -2.21
CA ARG A 157 -7.79 -16.66 -2.46
C ARG A 157 -8.44 -17.97 -2.01
N PHE A 158 -9.04 -17.98 -0.83
CA PHE A 158 -9.73 -19.17 -0.31
C PHE A 158 -10.98 -19.53 -1.12
N GLY A 159 -11.74 -18.51 -1.57
CA GLY A 159 -12.88 -18.71 -2.47
C GLY A 159 -12.46 -19.40 -3.77
N LYS A 160 -11.39 -18.92 -4.41
CA LYS A 160 -10.84 -19.52 -5.64
C LYS A 160 -10.32 -20.93 -5.42
N PHE A 161 -9.62 -21.19 -4.32
CA PHE A 161 -9.19 -22.53 -3.94
C PHE A 161 -10.38 -23.50 -3.88
N LYS A 162 -11.45 -23.15 -3.16
CA LYS A 162 -12.66 -23.98 -3.07
C LYS A 162 -13.35 -24.18 -4.43
N GLU A 163 -13.41 -23.16 -5.27
CA GLU A 163 -13.98 -23.23 -6.61
C GLU A 163 -13.27 -24.31 -7.45
N ILE A 164 -11.93 -24.33 -7.39
CA ILE A 164 -11.12 -25.30 -8.16
C ILE A 164 -11.31 -26.72 -7.62
N LEU A 165 -11.31 -26.92 -6.31
CA LEU A 165 -11.56 -28.24 -5.71
C LEU A 165 -12.93 -28.77 -6.15
N LYS A 166 -13.97 -27.95 -6.01
CA LYS A 166 -15.34 -28.32 -6.44
C LYS A 166 -15.42 -28.68 -7.91
N LYS A 167 -14.74 -27.93 -8.81
CA LYS A 167 -14.67 -28.22 -10.24
C LYS A 167 -14.04 -29.58 -10.53
N ASN A 168 -13.13 -30.03 -9.68
CA ASN A 168 -12.43 -31.31 -9.80
C ASN A 168 -13.01 -32.42 -8.91
N SER A 169 -14.23 -32.24 -8.35
CA SER A 169 -14.91 -33.21 -7.48
C SER A 169 -14.08 -33.63 -6.26
N ILE A 170 -13.37 -32.69 -5.67
CA ILE A 170 -12.60 -32.83 -4.42
C ILE A 170 -13.32 -32.01 -3.35
N ASP A 171 -13.65 -32.63 -2.21
CA ASP A 171 -14.33 -32.03 -1.06
C ASP A 171 -13.35 -31.34 -0.08
#